data_4c4e80da9033526bc70ae23f8e52e5eb
#
_entry.id   4c4e80da9033526bc70ae23f8e52e5eb
#
_cell.length_a   1.000
_cell.length_b   1.000
_cell.length_c   1.000
_cell.angle_alpha   90.00
_cell.angle_beta   90.00
_cell.angle_gamma   90.00
#
_symmetry.space_group_name_H-M   'P 1'
#
loop_
_entity.id
_entity.type
_entity.pdbx_description
1 polymer ?
#
loop_
_entity_poly.entity_id
_entity_poly.type
_entity_poly.pdbx_seq_one_letter_code
_entity_poly.pdbx_strand_id
1 'polypeptide(L)'
;MISSEKSGVIKYFLITGAVLIIVRALMFSPVEVDGASMYPTLADEDKIIINKLSDYERFDIIVFKGKNNKVYVKRIIGIEGDHIAFKQDQLLINGETVEEPYLTSLKQSMITDKLTGSFNLEELYGFDTIPAGHYFV
;
A
#
# COMPACT_ATOMS: atom_id res chain seq x y z
N MET A 1 19.46 -21.95 -48.53
CA MET A 1 18.95 -20.57 -48.32
C MET A 1 17.85 -20.48 -47.24
N ILE A 2 17.19 -21.53 -46.86
CA ILE A 2 16.06 -21.55 -45.85
C ILE A 2 16.55 -21.48 -44.37
N SER A 3 17.82 -21.79 -44.11
CA SER A 3 18.37 -21.85 -42.74
C SER A 3 18.63 -20.48 -42.11
N SER A 4 18.96 -19.44 -42.89
CA SER A 4 19.31 -18.12 -42.42
C SER A 4 18.09 -17.29 -41.95
N GLU A 5 16.96 -17.41 -42.62
CA GLU A 5 15.72 -16.69 -42.26
C GLU A 5 15.13 -17.21 -40.93
N LYS A 6 15.14 -18.53 -40.72
CA LYS A 6 14.66 -19.13 -39.45
C LYS A 6 15.51 -18.70 -38.26
N SER A 7 16.82 -18.52 -38.42
CA SER A 7 17.72 -18.02 -37.38
C SER A 7 17.41 -16.56 -37.00
N GLY A 8 17.01 -15.72 -37.95
CA GLY A 8 16.60 -14.34 -37.71
C GLY A 8 15.32 -14.28 -36.88
N VAL A 9 14.30 -15.01 -37.25
CA VAL A 9 13.00 -15.07 -36.53
C VAL A 9 13.19 -15.53 -35.08
N ILE A 10 13.99 -16.58 -34.88
CA ILE A 10 14.28 -17.09 -33.51
C ILE A 10 14.98 -16.02 -32.65
N LYS A 11 15.95 -15.27 -33.22
CA LYS A 11 16.62 -14.16 -32.50
C LYS A 11 15.63 -13.07 -32.06
N TYR A 12 14.74 -12.65 -32.94
CA TYR A 12 13.72 -11.65 -32.58
C TYR A 12 12.78 -12.16 -31.47
N PHE A 13 12.37 -13.42 -31.54
CA PHE A 13 11.55 -14.03 -30.48
C PHE A 13 12.27 -14.07 -29.12
N LEU A 14 13.55 -14.43 -29.10
CA LEU A 14 14.35 -14.45 -27.88
C LEU A 14 14.57 -13.05 -27.32
N ILE A 15 14.85 -12.05 -28.17
CA ILE A 15 15.03 -10.67 -27.75
C ILE A 15 13.72 -10.12 -27.16
N THR A 16 12.59 -10.33 -27.85
CA THR A 16 11.28 -9.87 -27.37
C THR A 16 10.92 -10.54 -26.03
N GLY A 17 11.15 -11.85 -25.92
CA GLY A 17 10.94 -12.57 -24.66
C GLY A 17 11.81 -12.05 -23.53
N ALA A 18 13.08 -11.79 -23.78
CA ALA A 18 14.00 -11.23 -22.79
C ALA A 18 13.56 -9.81 -22.35
N VAL A 19 13.16 -8.97 -23.29
CA VAL A 19 12.65 -7.61 -22.98
C VAL A 19 11.40 -7.67 -22.13
N LEU A 20 10.45 -8.55 -22.44
CA LEU A 20 9.23 -8.72 -21.64
C LEU A 20 9.53 -9.18 -20.22
N ILE A 21 10.48 -10.10 -20.03
CA ILE A 21 10.90 -10.58 -18.71
C ILE A 21 11.54 -9.43 -17.91
N ILE A 22 12.41 -8.65 -18.54
CA ILE A 22 13.06 -7.49 -17.88
C ILE A 22 12.03 -6.44 -17.50
N VAL A 23 11.11 -6.08 -18.40
CA VAL A 23 10.04 -5.13 -18.12
C VAL A 23 9.19 -5.62 -16.93
N ARG A 24 8.76 -6.89 -16.96
CA ARG A 24 8.01 -7.47 -15.84
C ARG A 24 8.78 -7.42 -14.52
N ALA A 25 10.07 -7.72 -14.52
CA ALA A 25 10.90 -7.69 -13.32
C ALA A 25 11.09 -6.26 -12.77
N LEU A 26 11.09 -5.26 -13.63
CA LEU A 26 11.16 -3.85 -13.21
C LEU A 26 9.85 -3.32 -12.64
N MET A 27 8.71 -3.82 -13.15
CA MET A 27 7.37 -3.36 -12.78
C MET A 27 6.84 -4.01 -11.51
N PHE A 28 7.25 -5.24 -11.21
CA PHE A 28 6.76 -6.02 -10.07
C PHE A 28 7.93 -6.46 -9.19
N SER A 29 7.80 -6.27 -7.89
CA SER A 29 8.80 -6.70 -6.91
C SER A 29 8.15 -7.53 -5.82
N PRO A 30 8.61 -8.76 -5.56
CA PRO A 30 8.17 -9.51 -4.40
C PRO A 30 8.75 -8.89 -3.12
N VAL A 31 7.92 -8.79 -2.09
CA VAL A 31 8.30 -8.34 -0.75
C VAL A 31 7.64 -9.26 0.26
N GLU A 32 8.35 -9.57 1.33
CA GLU A 32 7.84 -10.30 2.49
C GLU A 32 7.40 -9.30 3.55
N VAL A 33 6.23 -9.55 4.14
CA VAL A 33 5.64 -8.72 5.20
C VAL A 33 6.32 -9.08 6.51
N ASP A 34 6.86 -8.09 7.22
CA ASP A 34 7.45 -8.25 8.55
C ASP A 34 6.52 -7.60 9.59
N GLY A 35 5.93 -8.42 10.44
CA GLY A 35 5.06 -8.01 11.53
C GLY A 35 3.56 -8.05 11.24
N ALA A 36 2.78 -7.95 12.30
CA ALA A 36 1.32 -8.11 12.27
C ALA A 36 0.54 -6.78 12.17
N SER A 37 1.21 -5.67 11.84
CA SER A 37 0.55 -4.33 11.87
C SER A 37 -0.53 -4.15 10.80
N MET A 38 -0.59 -5.03 9.80
CA MET A 38 -1.59 -5.04 8.72
C MET A 38 -2.63 -6.15 8.86
N TYR A 39 -2.61 -6.86 10.01
CA TYR A 39 -3.63 -7.87 10.30
C TYR A 39 -5.03 -7.22 10.42
N PRO A 40 -6.12 -7.85 9.91
CA PRO A 40 -6.18 -9.18 9.32
C PRO A 40 -5.92 -9.22 7.80
N THR A 41 -5.65 -8.09 7.16
CA THR A 41 -5.49 -8.02 5.70
C THR A 41 -4.21 -8.73 5.22
N LEU A 42 -3.12 -8.56 5.96
CA LEU A 42 -1.84 -9.23 5.74
C LEU A 42 -1.33 -9.80 7.06
N ALA A 43 -0.85 -11.03 7.01
CA ALA A 43 -0.19 -11.69 8.13
C ALA A 43 1.33 -11.53 8.03
N ASP A 44 2.00 -11.83 9.14
CA ASP A 44 3.45 -11.94 9.17
C ASP A 44 3.94 -13.03 8.21
N GLU A 45 5.07 -12.82 7.56
CA GLU A 45 5.66 -13.71 6.55
C GLU A 45 4.86 -13.82 5.23
N ASP A 46 3.76 -13.08 5.06
CA ASP A 46 3.06 -13.05 3.78
C ASP A 46 3.95 -12.50 2.66
N LYS A 47 3.86 -13.13 1.47
CA LYS A 47 4.58 -12.69 0.28
C LYS A 47 3.65 -11.92 -0.63
N ILE A 48 3.93 -10.63 -0.80
CA ILE A 48 3.16 -9.74 -1.66
C ILE A 48 3.94 -9.33 -2.89
N ILE A 49 3.23 -8.99 -3.95
CA ILE A 49 3.81 -8.45 -5.18
C ILE A 49 3.43 -6.98 -5.28
N ILE A 50 4.44 -6.11 -5.28
CA ILE A 50 4.24 -4.67 -5.41
C ILE A 50 4.05 -4.33 -6.89
N ASN A 51 2.95 -3.63 -7.21
CA ASN A 51 2.76 -2.93 -8.47
C ASN A 51 3.33 -1.51 -8.35
N LYS A 52 4.32 -1.18 -9.18
CA LYS A 52 4.99 0.13 -9.15
C LYS A 52 4.40 1.17 -10.12
N LEU A 53 3.34 0.82 -10.82
CA LEU A 53 2.75 1.65 -11.88
C LEU A 53 1.45 2.35 -11.49
N SER A 54 0.83 1.90 -10.39
CA SER A 54 -0.45 2.47 -9.95
C SER A 54 -0.22 3.81 -9.27
N ASP A 55 -1.12 4.75 -9.52
CA ASP A 55 -1.30 5.91 -8.65
C ASP A 55 -1.81 5.45 -7.29
N TYR A 56 -1.59 6.27 -6.26
CA TYR A 56 -1.97 5.94 -4.90
C TYR A 56 -3.36 6.49 -4.57
N GLU A 57 -4.24 5.60 -4.14
CA GLU A 57 -5.59 5.95 -3.72
C GLU A 57 -5.78 5.70 -2.21
N ARG A 58 -6.86 6.27 -1.66
CA ARG A 58 -7.24 6.04 -0.26
C ARG A 58 -7.58 4.57 -0.06
N PHE A 59 -7.09 4.01 1.04
CA PHE A 59 -7.16 2.61 1.46
C PHE A 59 -6.24 1.64 0.70
N ASP A 60 -5.44 2.11 -0.25
CA ASP A 60 -4.40 1.29 -0.84
C ASP A 60 -3.36 0.86 0.20
N ILE A 61 -2.81 -0.33 -0.01
CA ILE A 61 -1.67 -0.82 0.76
C ILE A 61 -0.40 -0.43 0.02
N ILE A 62 0.44 0.34 0.68
CA ILE A 62 1.71 0.81 0.13
C ILE A 62 2.90 0.20 0.86
N VAL A 63 3.99 0.09 0.12
CA VAL A 63 5.30 -0.32 0.63
C VAL A 63 6.28 0.82 0.44
N PHE A 64 6.88 1.27 1.52
CA PHE A 64 7.84 2.39 1.47
C PHE A 64 9.03 2.17 2.40
N LYS A 65 10.11 2.89 2.13
CA LYS A 65 11.29 2.91 3.00
C LYS A 65 11.21 4.07 3.97
N GLY A 66 11.29 3.77 5.25
CA GLY A 66 11.39 4.80 6.28
C GLY A 66 12.80 5.37 6.41
N LYS A 67 12.95 6.40 7.27
CA LYS A 67 14.23 7.11 7.51
C LYS A 67 15.35 6.20 8.00
N ASN A 68 15.02 5.08 8.66
CA ASN A 68 15.96 4.06 9.15
C ASN A 68 16.31 3.01 8.08
N ASN A 69 15.96 3.24 6.82
CA ASN A 69 16.11 2.32 5.69
C ASN A 69 15.33 0.98 5.82
N LYS A 70 14.45 0.87 6.81
CA LYS A 70 13.54 -0.26 6.95
C LYS A 70 12.36 -0.13 5.98
N VAL A 71 11.90 -1.27 5.48
CA VAL A 71 10.71 -1.36 4.64
C VAL A 71 9.47 -1.44 5.53
N TYR A 72 8.46 -0.65 5.22
CA TYR A 72 7.18 -0.65 5.91
C TYR A 72 6.07 -0.96 4.93
N VAL A 73 5.09 -1.71 5.40
CA VAL A 73 3.83 -1.97 4.70
C VAL A 73 2.73 -1.29 5.51
N LYS A 74 2.00 -0.37 4.92
CA LYS A 74 0.94 0.41 5.57
C LYS A 74 -0.22 0.66 4.63
N ARG A 75 -1.37 1.01 5.19
CA ARG A 75 -2.56 1.42 4.42
C ARG A 75 -2.67 2.94 4.41
N ILE A 76 -2.94 3.52 3.24
CA ILE A 76 -3.27 4.94 3.11
C ILE A 76 -4.66 5.17 3.71
N ILE A 77 -4.72 6.00 4.73
CA ILE A 77 -5.98 6.41 5.37
C ILE A 77 -6.43 7.77 4.85
N GLY A 78 -5.47 8.66 4.62
CA GLY A 78 -5.74 10.00 4.10
C GLY A 78 -4.75 10.42 3.04
N ILE A 79 -5.22 11.25 2.13
CA ILE A 79 -4.45 11.84 1.03
C ILE A 79 -4.30 13.36 1.24
N GLU A 80 -3.49 14.00 0.41
CA GLU A 80 -3.30 15.45 0.41
C GLU A 80 -4.61 16.23 0.51
N GLY A 81 -4.68 17.20 1.43
CA GLY A 81 -5.84 18.05 1.67
C GLY A 81 -6.89 17.47 2.60
N ASP A 82 -6.82 16.18 2.96
CA ASP A 82 -7.76 15.58 3.90
C ASP A 82 -7.53 16.07 5.33
N HIS A 83 -8.62 16.34 6.04
CA HIS A 83 -8.66 16.48 7.49
C HIS A 83 -9.01 15.11 8.10
N ILE A 84 -8.09 14.54 8.88
CA ILE A 84 -8.25 13.22 9.50
C ILE A 84 -8.48 13.37 10.99
N ALA A 85 -9.51 12.69 11.50
CA ALA A 85 -9.76 12.54 12.90
C ALA A 85 -10.27 11.12 13.23
N PHE A 86 -9.99 10.66 14.44
CA PHE A 86 -10.58 9.47 15.02
C PHE A 86 -11.38 9.85 16.25
N LYS A 87 -12.64 9.42 16.32
CA LYS A 87 -13.50 9.62 17.48
C LYS A 87 -14.25 8.33 17.81
N GLN A 88 -14.09 7.86 19.04
CA GLN A 88 -14.80 6.67 19.51
C GLN A 88 -14.67 5.46 18.58
N ASP A 89 -13.46 5.22 18.08
CA ASP A 89 -13.12 4.13 17.17
C ASP A 89 -13.72 4.26 15.74
N GLN A 90 -14.11 5.46 15.37
CA GLN A 90 -14.60 5.80 14.04
C GLN A 90 -13.62 6.74 13.33
N LEU A 91 -13.29 6.40 12.09
CA LEU A 91 -12.52 7.26 11.20
C LEU A 91 -13.43 8.37 10.65
N LEU A 92 -12.98 9.61 10.78
CA LEU A 92 -13.60 10.77 10.14
C LEU A 92 -12.61 11.36 9.13
N ILE A 93 -13.09 11.56 7.91
CA ILE A 93 -12.36 12.25 6.85
C ILE A 93 -13.18 13.45 6.44
N ASN A 94 -12.61 14.64 6.53
CA ASN A 94 -13.27 15.91 6.22
C ASN A 94 -14.59 16.11 7.02
N GLY A 95 -14.64 15.55 8.24
CA GLY A 95 -15.82 15.61 9.12
C GLY A 95 -16.88 14.55 8.89
N GLU A 96 -16.75 13.73 7.84
CA GLU A 96 -17.66 12.64 7.54
C GLU A 96 -17.12 11.31 8.05
N THR A 97 -17.99 10.49 8.65
CA THR A 97 -17.61 9.14 9.09
C THR A 97 -17.41 8.23 7.88
N VAL A 98 -16.25 7.57 7.85
CA VAL A 98 -15.88 6.64 6.78
C VAL A 98 -15.78 5.23 7.33
N GLU A 99 -16.41 4.28 6.66
CA GLU A 99 -16.36 2.87 7.03
C GLU A 99 -14.99 2.26 6.74
N GLU A 100 -14.55 1.40 7.64
CA GLU A 100 -13.30 0.64 7.55
C GLU A 100 -13.59 -0.87 7.45
N PRO A 101 -14.07 -1.39 6.28
CA PRO A 101 -14.48 -2.79 6.14
C PRO A 101 -13.37 -3.78 6.47
N TYR A 102 -12.12 -3.40 6.27
CA TYR A 102 -10.93 -4.21 6.58
C TYR A 102 -10.70 -4.43 8.08
N LEU A 103 -11.35 -3.65 8.95
CA LEU A 103 -11.30 -3.81 10.40
C LEU A 103 -12.53 -4.51 10.99
N THR A 104 -13.55 -4.84 10.19
CA THR A 104 -14.83 -5.35 10.69
C THR A 104 -14.66 -6.61 11.53
N SER A 105 -13.88 -7.58 11.07
CA SER A 105 -13.63 -8.83 11.80
C SER A 105 -12.87 -8.59 13.11
N LEU A 106 -11.94 -7.65 13.10
CA LEU A 106 -11.15 -7.29 14.26
C LEU A 106 -12.02 -6.58 15.30
N LYS A 107 -12.80 -5.58 14.88
CA LYS A 107 -13.76 -4.87 15.75
C LYS A 107 -14.79 -5.80 16.37
N GLN A 108 -15.26 -6.82 15.64
CA GLN A 108 -16.19 -7.84 16.16
C GLN A 108 -15.56 -8.79 17.19
N SER A 109 -14.27 -9.06 17.07
CA SER A 109 -13.56 -9.94 18.02
C SER A 109 -13.22 -9.26 19.35
N MET A 110 -13.20 -7.93 19.38
CA MET A 110 -12.87 -7.13 20.57
C MET A 110 -14.17 -6.79 21.33
N ILE A 111 -14.37 -7.43 22.47
CA ILE A 111 -15.62 -7.30 23.25
C ILE A 111 -15.68 -5.99 24.05
N THR A 112 -14.54 -5.39 24.39
CA THR A 112 -14.50 -4.25 25.33
C THR A 112 -13.45 -3.18 25.02
N ASP A 113 -12.47 -3.46 24.18
CA ASP A 113 -11.37 -2.51 23.91
C ASP A 113 -11.57 -1.78 22.58
N LYS A 114 -11.19 -0.50 22.57
CA LYS A 114 -11.15 0.30 21.35
C LYS A 114 -9.86 0.02 20.61
N LEU A 115 -9.95 -0.15 19.28
CA LEU A 115 -8.79 -0.31 18.42
C LEU A 115 -8.00 1.00 18.32
N THR A 116 -8.72 2.12 18.27
CA THR A 116 -8.13 3.44 18.01
C THR A 116 -8.60 4.44 19.07
N GLY A 117 -7.65 5.20 19.61
CA GLY A 117 -7.95 6.34 20.48
C GLY A 117 -8.61 7.48 19.71
N SER A 118 -9.12 8.48 20.45
CA SER A 118 -9.59 9.72 19.82
C SER A 118 -8.44 10.67 19.64
N PHE A 119 -8.24 11.17 18.45
CA PHE A 119 -7.24 12.18 18.10
C PHE A 119 -7.59 12.85 16.76
N ASN A 120 -6.92 13.92 16.42
CA ASN A 120 -6.93 14.54 15.10
C ASN A 120 -5.52 14.90 14.64
N LEU A 121 -5.36 15.26 13.36
CA LEU A 121 -4.05 15.59 12.79
C LEU A 121 -3.39 16.80 13.44
N GLU A 122 -4.18 17.80 13.82
CA GLU A 122 -3.68 19.01 14.45
C GLU A 122 -3.06 18.72 15.82
N GLU A 123 -3.71 17.87 16.63
CA GLU A 123 -3.20 17.43 17.93
C GLU A 123 -1.91 16.62 17.82
N LEU A 124 -1.78 15.78 16.79
CA LEU A 124 -0.62 14.89 16.64
C LEU A 124 0.58 15.56 15.97
N TYR A 125 0.33 16.39 14.96
CA TYR A 125 1.37 16.87 14.05
C TYR A 125 1.35 18.41 13.87
N GLY A 126 0.35 19.10 14.38
CA GLY A 126 0.20 20.55 14.22
C GLY A 126 -0.32 20.97 12.84
N PHE A 127 -0.88 20.05 12.05
CA PHE A 127 -1.47 20.32 10.74
C PHE A 127 -2.97 20.08 10.80
N ASP A 128 -3.77 21.00 10.26
CA ASP A 128 -5.20 20.80 10.13
C ASP A 128 -5.53 19.79 9.01
N THR A 129 -4.79 19.86 7.92
CA THR A 129 -4.94 18.97 6.77
C THR A 129 -3.62 18.32 6.37
N ILE A 130 -3.68 17.20 5.65
CA ILE A 130 -2.49 16.52 5.13
C ILE A 130 -1.80 17.42 4.09
N PRO A 131 -0.51 17.73 4.29
CA PRO A 131 0.24 18.59 3.38
C PRO A 131 0.40 17.98 1.98
N ALA A 132 0.67 18.85 0.98
CA ALA A 132 0.93 18.44 -0.39
C ALA A 132 2.05 17.38 -0.48
N GLY A 133 1.80 16.33 -1.26
CA GLY A 133 2.73 15.22 -1.47
C GLY A 133 2.90 14.29 -0.25
N HIS A 134 2.03 14.36 0.75
CA HIS A 134 2.05 13.49 1.93
C HIS A 134 0.80 12.61 2.00
N TYR A 135 0.95 11.50 2.71
CA TYR A 135 -0.12 10.56 3.01
C TYR A 135 -0.16 10.28 4.51
N PHE A 136 -1.35 10.09 5.05
CA PHE A 136 -1.53 9.57 6.39
C PHE A 136 -1.72 8.05 6.31
N VAL A 137 -0.89 7.28 7.05
CA VAL A 137 -0.85 5.81 6.97
C VAL A 137 -0.89 5.14 8.33
#